data_96efcd0773cbf36306a48bc1127d98d5
#
_entry.id   96efcd0773cbf36306a48bc1127d98d5
#
_cell.length_a   1.000
_cell.length_b   1.000
_cell.length_c   1.000
_cell.angle_alpha   90.00
_cell.angle_beta   90.00
_cell.angle_gamma   90.00
#
_symmetry.space_group_name_H-M   'P 1'
#
loop_
_entity.id
_entity.type
_entity.pdbx_description
1 polymer ?
#
loop_
_entity_poly.entity_id
_entity_poly.type
_entity_poly.pdbx_seq_one_letter_code
_entity_poly.pdbx_strand_id
1 'polypeptide(L)'
;VLVLTFKPAVESAWREDLITHIDFEGWQFISNKDAANRKTTIDHMFEQADKSQPIVVFGSFQDLLGTTESGAIKPKNEFIHSNNWDLVIFDEYHYGAWRENTKKLFEKPDEEVDVDFDMEKYKNDEADNAYNESFIEITTDHYLFLSGTPFRAINSGEFIEEQIFNWTYSDEQSAKENWKGSDNPYLALPRMVMLTYKMPEDIRQVA
;
A
#
# COMPACT_ATOMS: atom_id res chain seq x y z
N VAL A 1 -9.47 -10.59 1.77
CA VAL A 1 -8.39 -9.73 1.26
C VAL A 1 -7.71 -9.02 2.43
N LEU A 2 -6.40 -8.95 2.42
CA LEU A 2 -5.60 -8.19 3.39
C LEU A 2 -4.91 -7.04 2.66
N VAL A 3 -5.08 -5.81 3.13
CA VAL A 3 -4.40 -4.61 2.58
C VAL A 3 -3.41 -4.09 3.61
N LEU A 4 -2.14 -4.01 3.21
CA LEU A 4 -1.03 -3.55 4.03
C LEU A 4 -0.41 -2.30 3.41
N THR A 5 -0.23 -1.24 4.22
CA THR A 5 0.36 0.03 3.78
C THR A 5 1.35 0.55 4.80
N PHE A 6 2.31 1.38 4.36
CA PHE A 6 3.14 2.19 5.27
C PHE A 6 2.48 3.53 5.63
N LYS A 7 1.39 3.91 4.92
CA LYS A 7 0.69 5.19 5.13
C LYS A 7 -0.72 4.98 5.69
N PRO A 8 -0.92 4.91 7.00
CA PRO A 8 -2.25 4.74 7.60
C PRO A 8 -3.27 5.79 7.15
N ALA A 9 -2.82 6.97 6.73
CA ALA A 9 -3.68 8.07 6.29
C ALA A 9 -4.54 7.73 5.04
N VAL A 10 -4.16 6.73 4.23
CA VAL A 10 -4.93 6.32 3.05
C VAL A 10 -6.14 5.44 3.40
N GLU A 11 -6.31 5.04 4.66
CA GLU A 11 -7.44 4.19 5.11
C GLU A 11 -8.81 4.73 4.68
N SER A 12 -9.01 6.05 4.80
CA SER A 12 -10.29 6.68 4.45
C SER A 12 -10.60 6.55 2.97
N ALA A 13 -9.61 6.67 2.09
CA ALA A 13 -9.78 6.51 0.65
C ALA A 13 -10.14 5.05 0.32
N TRP A 14 -9.38 4.08 0.84
CA TRP A 14 -9.67 2.65 0.67
C TRP A 14 -11.09 2.28 1.12
N ARG A 15 -11.49 2.81 2.28
CA ARG A 15 -12.83 2.59 2.81
C ARG A 15 -13.90 3.19 1.92
N GLU A 16 -13.75 4.48 1.55
CA GLU A 16 -14.73 5.21 0.77
C GLU A 16 -14.94 4.55 -0.59
N ASP A 17 -13.86 4.20 -1.27
CA ASP A 17 -13.94 3.51 -2.56
C ASP A 17 -14.67 2.16 -2.43
N LEU A 18 -14.37 1.37 -1.38
CA LEU A 18 -15.02 0.08 -1.18
C LEU A 18 -16.51 0.20 -0.90
N ILE A 19 -16.94 1.15 -0.06
CA ILE A 19 -18.34 1.25 0.38
C ILE A 19 -19.24 2.04 -0.59
N THR A 20 -18.65 2.83 -1.49
CA THR A 20 -19.42 3.66 -2.43
C THR A 20 -19.50 3.08 -3.84
N HIS A 21 -18.54 2.24 -4.22
CA HIS A 21 -18.51 1.67 -5.55
C HIS A 21 -19.47 0.48 -5.67
N ILE A 22 -20.31 0.50 -6.70
CA ILE A 22 -21.38 -0.49 -6.89
C ILE A 22 -20.89 -1.93 -7.02
N ASP A 23 -19.67 -2.14 -7.55
CA ASP A 23 -19.11 -3.48 -7.72
C ASP A 23 -18.67 -4.12 -6.39
N PHE A 24 -18.59 -3.33 -5.32
CA PHE A 24 -18.25 -3.78 -3.97
C PHE A 24 -19.44 -3.81 -3.03
N GLU A 25 -20.68 -3.78 -3.55
CA GLU A 25 -21.86 -3.90 -2.72
C GLU A 25 -21.84 -5.21 -1.91
N GLY A 26 -22.04 -5.09 -0.60
CA GLY A 26 -21.98 -6.22 0.33
C GLY A 26 -20.59 -6.57 0.87
N TRP A 27 -19.54 -5.96 0.35
CA TRP A 27 -18.19 -6.13 0.91
C TRP A 27 -18.08 -5.48 2.29
N GLN A 28 -17.29 -6.10 3.16
CA GLN A 28 -17.08 -5.67 4.54
C GLN A 28 -15.68 -5.08 4.68
N PHE A 29 -15.56 -3.92 5.33
CA PHE A 29 -14.29 -3.27 5.61
C PHE A 29 -14.00 -3.30 7.10
N ILE A 30 -12.81 -3.74 7.49
CA ILE A 30 -12.37 -3.90 8.88
C ILE A 30 -11.00 -3.22 9.04
N SER A 31 -10.89 -2.34 10.04
CA SER A 31 -9.63 -1.68 10.38
C SER A 31 -9.47 -1.50 11.89
N ASN A 32 -8.26 -1.18 12.34
CA ASN A 32 -8.00 -0.84 13.74
C ASN A 32 -8.80 0.39 14.20
N LYS A 33 -9.04 1.35 13.31
CA LYS A 33 -9.84 2.54 13.60
C LYS A 33 -11.32 2.19 13.84
N ASP A 34 -11.85 1.25 13.04
CA ASP A 34 -13.21 0.75 13.27
C ASP A 34 -13.33 -0.01 14.58
N ALA A 35 -12.35 -0.84 14.87
CA ALA A 35 -12.29 -1.59 16.11
C ALA A 35 -12.27 -0.63 17.32
N ALA A 36 -11.43 0.41 17.28
CA ALA A 36 -11.38 1.43 18.32
C ALA A 36 -12.71 2.18 18.49
N ASN A 37 -13.34 2.57 17.39
CA ASN A 37 -14.64 3.24 17.40
C ASN A 37 -15.75 2.37 18.02
N ARG A 38 -15.69 1.06 17.81
CA ARG A 38 -16.63 0.07 18.36
C ARG A 38 -16.22 -0.46 19.73
N LYS A 39 -15.12 0.02 20.31
CA LYS A 39 -14.53 -0.44 21.58
C LYS A 39 -14.31 -1.96 21.60
N THR A 40 -13.78 -2.49 20.51
CA THR A 40 -13.44 -3.90 20.32
C THR A 40 -12.05 -4.02 19.70
N THR A 41 -11.66 -5.22 19.31
CA THR A 41 -10.39 -5.51 18.64
C THR A 41 -10.62 -5.94 17.20
N ILE A 42 -9.60 -5.84 16.36
CA ILE A 42 -9.71 -6.13 14.93
C ILE A 42 -9.96 -7.63 14.67
N ASP A 43 -9.34 -8.49 15.45
CA ASP A 43 -9.55 -9.94 15.43
C ASP A 43 -11.03 -10.29 15.75
N HIS A 44 -11.58 -9.69 16.79
CA HIS A 44 -12.97 -9.92 17.17
C HIS A 44 -13.94 -9.42 16.08
N MET A 45 -13.65 -8.26 15.45
CA MET A 45 -14.43 -7.81 14.30
C MET A 45 -14.35 -8.79 13.13
N PHE A 46 -13.14 -9.31 12.87
CA PHE A 46 -12.95 -10.29 11.81
C PHE A 46 -13.70 -11.61 12.11
N GLU A 47 -13.69 -12.08 13.36
CA GLU A 47 -14.44 -13.27 13.78
C GLU A 47 -15.95 -13.11 13.59
N GLN A 48 -16.49 -11.93 13.93
CA GLN A 48 -17.92 -11.62 13.82
C GLN A 48 -18.38 -11.28 12.40
N ALA A 49 -17.47 -11.05 11.47
CA ALA A 49 -17.81 -10.72 10.10
C ALA A 49 -18.54 -11.88 9.40
N ASP A 50 -19.45 -11.54 8.51
CA ASP A 50 -20.15 -12.51 7.67
C ASP A 50 -19.19 -13.15 6.67
N LYS A 51 -18.78 -14.40 6.94
CA LYS A 51 -17.84 -15.15 6.10
C LYS A 51 -18.41 -15.57 4.75
N SER A 52 -19.70 -15.37 4.50
CA SER A 52 -20.31 -15.59 3.19
C SER A 52 -20.13 -14.41 2.24
N GLN A 53 -19.66 -13.26 2.75
CA GLN A 53 -19.40 -12.05 1.99
C GLN A 53 -17.89 -11.74 1.99
N PRO A 54 -17.39 -11.07 0.95
CA PRO A 54 -15.99 -10.66 0.92
C PRO A 54 -15.65 -9.71 2.07
N ILE A 55 -14.44 -9.90 2.64
CA ILE A 55 -13.92 -9.12 3.75
C ILE A 55 -12.60 -8.51 3.34
N VAL A 56 -12.48 -7.19 3.52
CA VAL A 56 -11.22 -6.46 3.41
C VAL A 56 -10.76 -6.06 4.79
N VAL A 57 -9.61 -6.58 5.21
CA VAL A 57 -8.91 -6.15 6.42
C VAL A 57 -7.83 -5.18 6.00
N PHE A 58 -7.85 -3.98 6.57
CA PHE A 58 -6.90 -2.91 6.27
C PHE A 58 -6.11 -2.52 7.50
N GLY A 59 -4.82 -2.33 7.32
CA GLY A 59 -3.97 -1.76 8.35
C GLY A 59 -2.57 -1.43 7.88
N SER A 60 -1.84 -0.72 8.75
CA SER A 60 -0.43 -0.49 8.50
C SER A 60 0.39 -1.74 8.82
N PHE A 61 1.58 -1.83 8.23
CA PHE A 61 2.55 -2.88 8.58
C PHE A 61 2.83 -2.88 10.07
N GLN A 62 3.01 -1.70 10.67
CA GLN A 62 3.29 -1.54 12.08
C GLN A 62 2.15 -2.06 12.97
N ASP A 63 0.91 -1.80 12.58
CA ASP A 63 -0.25 -2.23 13.36
C ASP A 63 -0.50 -3.73 13.28
N LEU A 64 -0.41 -4.31 12.08
CA LEU A 64 -0.82 -5.68 11.81
C LEU A 64 0.33 -6.69 11.88
N LEU A 65 1.54 -6.29 11.50
CA LEU A 65 2.71 -7.17 11.50
C LEU A 65 3.72 -6.82 12.60
N GLY A 66 3.53 -5.70 13.29
CA GLY A 66 4.42 -5.30 14.40
C GLY A 66 4.41 -6.34 15.52
N THR A 67 5.60 -6.60 16.08
CA THR A 67 5.81 -7.53 17.19
C THR A 67 5.75 -6.83 18.54
N THR A 68 5.75 -7.60 19.62
CA THR A 68 5.95 -7.12 20.99
C THR A 68 7.43 -6.85 21.24
N GLU A 69 7.76 -6.19 22.36
CA GLU A 69 9.17 -5.98 22.81
C GLU A 69 9.98 -7.29 22.86
N SER A 70 9.33 -8.42 23.10
CA SER A 70 9.95 -9.75 23.10
C SER A 70 10.10 -10.39 21.72
N GLY A 71 9.67 -9.70 20.64
CA GLY A 71 9.69 -10.21 19.28
C GLY A 71 8.55 -11.17 18.92
N ALA A 72 7.57 -11.35 19.81
CA ALA A 72 6.42 -12.22 19.55
C ALA A 72 5.31 -11.45 18.80
N ILE A 73 4.51 -12.16 18.01
CA ILE A 73 3.32 -11.60 17.35
C ILE A 73 2.36 -11.07 18.42
N LYS A 74 1.81 -9.88 18.22
CA LYS A 74 0.78 -9.33 19.13
C LYS A 74 -0.46 -10.22 19.07
N PRO A 75 -1.04 -10.66 20.23
CA PRO A 75 -2.17 -11.60 20.24
C PRO A 75 -3.34 -11.17 19.33
N LYS A 76 -3.67 -9.88 19.30
CA LYS A 76 -4.72 -9.33 18.42
C LYS A 76 -4.42 -9.50 16.92
N ASN A 77 -3.19 -9.81 16.55
CA ASN A 77 -2.74 -9.95 15.16
C ASN A 77 -2.48 -11.40 14.75
N GLU A 78 -2.64 -12.37 15.68
CA GLU A 78 -2.44 -13.80 15.37
C GLU A 78 -3.30 -14.27 14.21
N PHE A 79 -4.52 -13.72 14.07
CA PHE A 79 -5.43 -14.08 13.00
C PHE A 79 -4.87 -13.70 11.60
N ILE A 80 -4.01 -12.69 11.50
CA ILE A 80 -3.35 -12.30 10.22
C ILE A 80 -2.46 -13.43 9.72
N HIS A 81 -1.74 -14.09 10.64
CA HIS A 81 -0.78 -15.15 10.33
C HIS A 81 -1.43 -16.54 10.25
N SER A 82 -2.56 -16.75 10.95
CA SER A 82 -3.24 -18.03 10.99
C SER A 82 -4.26 -18.24 9.86
N ASN A 83 -4.65 -17.18 9.16
CA ASN A 83 -5.57 -17.29 8.04
C ASN A 83 -4.81 -17.47 6.71
N ASN A 84 -5.40 -18.24 5.79
CA ASN A 84 -5.01 -18.20 4.38
C ASN A 84 -5.81 -17.09 3.69
N TRP A 85 -5.13 -16.10 3.16
CA TRP A 85 -5.74 -14.97 2.46
C TRP A 85 -5.84 -15.27 0.97
N ASP A 86 -7.00 -14.99 0.35
CA ASP A 86 -7.14 -15.11 -1.11
C ASP A 86 -6.23 -14.11 -1.83
N LEU A 87 -6.07 -12.91 -1.24
CA LEU A 87 -5.26 -11.84 -1.81
C LEU A 87 -4.64 -10.98 -0.70
N VAL A 88 -3.35 -10.71 -0.81
CA VAL A 88 -2.65 -9.69 -0.03
C VAL A 88 -2.22 -8.55 -0.94
N ILE A 89 -2.62 -7.33 -0.60
CA ILE A 89 -2.28 -6.12 -1.34
C ILE A 89 -1.26 -5.32 -0.54
N PHE A 90 -0.12 -5.04 -1.16
CA PHE A 90 0.89 -4.13 -0.64
C PHE A 90 0.73 -2.77 -1.32
N ASP A 91 0.14 -1.83 -0.58
CA ASP A 91 -0.09 -0.47 -1.06
C ASP A 91 1.15 0.41 -0.80
N GLU A 92 1.42 1.33 -1.72
CA GLU A 92 2.63 2.16 -1.73
C GLU A 92 3.92 1.32 -1.76
N TYR A 93 3.95 0.27 -2.59
CA TYR A 93 5.12 -0.57 -2.73
C TYR A 93 6.25 0.18 -3.44
N HIS A 94 7.21 0.61 -2.65
CA HIS A 94 8.44 1.24 -3.13
C HIS A 94 9.61 0.29 -2.92
N TYR A 95 10.11 -0.31 -4.01
CA TYR A 95 11.26 -1.22 -3.96
C TYR A 95 12.44 -0.60 -3.19
N GLY A 96 13.03 -1.34 -2.29
CA GLY A 96 14.10 -0.89 -1.41
C GLY A 96 13.60 -0.23 -0.13
N ALA A 97 12.76 0.82 -0.23
CA ALA A 97 12.14 1.47 0.94
C ALA A 97 11.26 0.51 1.72
N TRP A 98 10.52 -0.32 1.03
CA TRP A 98 9.70 -1.36 1.63
C TRP A 98 10.55 -2.35 2.46
N ARG A 99 11.66 -2.83 1.90
CA ARG A 99 12.59 -3.75 2.58
C ARG A 99 13.22 -3.10 3.82
N GLU A 100 13.66 -1.87 3.74
CA GLU A 100 14.27 -1.16 4.86
C GLU A 100 13.27 -0.87 5.97
N ASN A 101 12.05 -0.46 5.62
CA ASN A 101 10.99 -0.19 6.60
C ASN A 101 10.52 -1.47 7.29
N THR A 102 10.43 -2.57 6.56
CA THR A 102 10.13 -3.88 7.15
C THR A 102 11.23 -4.29 8.12
N LYS A 103 12.51 -4.11 7.76
CA LYS A 103 13.66 -4.38 8.66
C LYS A 103 13.57 -3.55 9.95
N LYS A 104 13.28 -2.25 9.85
CA LYS A 104 13.15 -1.36 11.02
C LYS A 104 11.99 -1.77 11.94
N LEU A 105 10.88 -2.24 11.38
CA LEU A 105 9.75 -2.76 12.15
C LEU A 105 10.11 -3.95 13.02
N PHE A 106 10.97 -4.84 12.52
CA PHE A 106 11.42 -6.00 13.29
C PHE A 106 12.56 -5.68 14.27
N GLU A 107 13.36 -4.64 13.99
CA GLU A 107 14.44 -4.21 14.88
C GLU A 107 13.97 -3.27 16.02
N LYS A 108 12.91 -2.48 15.78
CA LYS A 108 12.39 -1.47 16.73
C LYS A 108 10.85 -1.43 16.74
N PRO A 109 10.19 -2.39 17.37
CA PRO A 109 8.75 -2.60 17.24
C PRO A 109 7.88 -1.48 17.82
N ASP A 110 8.37 -0.60 18.68
CA ASP A 110 7.57 0.40 19.41
C ASP A 110 7.88 1.88 19.07
N GLU A 111 8.77 2.16 18.12
CA GLU A 111 8.99 3.53 17.63
C GLU A 111 8.01 3.83 16.49
N GLU A 112 7.31 4.97 16.56
CA GLU A 112 6.60 5.53 15.39
C GLU A 112 7.64 5.79 14.30
N VAL A 113 7.65 4.95 13.28
CA VAL A 113 8.51 5.13 12.12
C VAL A 113 7.86 6.18 11.24
N ASP A 114 8.25 7.44 11.44
CA ASP A 114 7.91 8.52 10.52
C ASP A 114 8.68 8.28 9.23
N VAL A 115 7.97 7.76 8.23
CA VAL A 115 8.56 7.40 6.93
C VAL A 115 8.59 8.66 6.07
N ASP A 116 9.51 9.58 6.40
CA ASP A 116 9.85 10.67 5.50
C ASP A 116 10.73 10.09 4.38
N PHE A 117 10.17 10.06 3.18
CA PHE A 117 10.77 9.41 2.02
C PHE A 117 11.89 10.26 1.42
N ASP A 118 13.10 10.13 1.92
CA ASP A 118 14.29 10.78 1.36
C ASP A 118 14.91 9.92 0.25
N MET A 119 14.60 10.27 -1.01
CA MET A 119 15.06 9.58 -2.21
C MET A 119 16.58 9.62 -2.41
N GLU A 120 17.31 10.54 -1.78
CA GLU A 120 18.78 10.65 -1.96
C GLU A 120 19.56 9.63 -1.10
N LYS A 121 18.99 9.22 0.01
CA LYS A 121 19.62 8.27 0.94
C LYS A 121 19.74 6.85 0.39
N TYR A 122 18.87 6.49 -0.57
CA TYR A 122 18.77 5.14 -1.14
C TYR A 122 19.78 4.82 -2.26
N LYS A 123 20.57 5.78 -2.69
CA LYS A 123 21.52 5.56 -3.81
C LYS A 123 22.75 4.75 -3.45
N ASN A 124 23.02 4.49 -2.17
CA ASN A 124 24.30 3.96 -1.73
C ASN A 124 24.30 2.55 -1.11
N ASP A 125 23.13 1.93 -0.89
CA ASP A 125 23.08 0.63 -0.22
C ASP A 125 22.76 -0.53 -1.18
N GLU A 126 23.66 -0.80 -2.13
CA GLU A 126 23.62 -2.00 -2.98
C GLU A 126 24.06 -3.30 -2.29
N ALA A 127 24.40 -3.27 -1.00
CA ALA A 127 25.19 -4.35 -0.38
C ALA A 127 24.44 -5.37 0.49
N ASP A 128 23.14 -5.21 0.79
CA ASP A 128 22.43 -6.15 1.66
C ASP A 128 21.29 -6.92 0.96
N ASN A 129 21.70 -7.90 0.16
CA ASN A 129 20.82 -8.81 -0.61
C ASN A 129 20.11 -9.89 0.23
N ALA A 130 19.96 -9.75 1.54
CA ALA A 130 19.59 -10.87 2.41
C ALA A 130 18.20 -10.78 3.08
N TYR A 131 17.36 -9.79 2.81
CA TYR A 131 16.02 -9.75 3.39
C TYR A 131 14.98 -10.21 2.37
N ASN A 132 14.62 -11.46 2.50
CA ASN A 132 13.67 -12.19 1.71
C ASN A 132 12.24 -11.91 2.25
N GLU A 133 11.23 -11.91 1.38
CA GLU A 133 9.79 -11.87 1.70
C GLU A 133 9.37 -12.98 2.69
N SER A 134 10.23 -13.98 2.89
CA SER A 134 10.07 -15.08 3.86
C SER A 134 9.95 -14.64 5.33
N PHE A 135 10.20 -13.36 5.65
CA PHE A 135 10.00 -12.86 7.02
C PHE A 135 8.57 -12.42 7.30
N ILE A 136 7.73 -12.25 6.27
CA ILE A 136 6.31 -12.00 6.46
C ILE A 136 5.62 -13.35 6.34
N GLU A 137 5.42 -14.02 7.47
CA GLU A 137 4.70 -15.29 7.55
C GLU A 137 3.19 -15.07 7.35
N ILE A 138 2.78 -14.60 6.16
CA ILE A 138 1.39 -14.49 5.75
C ILE A 138 1.14 -15.50 4.64
N THR A 139 0.19 -16.39 4.86
CA THR A 139 -0.23 -17.35 3.84
C THR A 139 -1.27 -16.71 2.93
N THR A 140 -1.01 -16.72 1.62
CA THR A 140 -1.93 -16.19 0.62
C THR A 140 -1.81 -16.91 -0.72
N ASP A 141 -2.91 -16.90 -1.47
CA ASP A 141 -2.91 -17.45 -2.84
C ASP A 141 -2.36 -16.44 -3.85
N HIS A 142 -2.54 -15.14 -3.61
CA HIS A 142 -2.13 -14.08 -4.55
C HIS A 142 -1.58 -12.85 -3.84
N TYR A 143 -0.58 -12.22 -4.47
CA TYR A 143 -0.05 -10.92 -4.08
C TYR A 143 -0.35 -9.87 -5.14
N LEU A 144 -0.69 -8.65 -4.70
CA LEU A 144 -0.81 -7.47 -5.55
C LEU A 144 0.05 -6.35 -4.97
N PHE A 145 0.95 -5.80 -5.77
CA PHE A 145 1.82 -4.70 -5.39
C PHE A 145 1.37 -3.43 -6.13
N LEU A 146 1.00 -2.39 -5.37
CA LEU A 146 0.58 -1.11 -5.91
C LEU A 146 1.67 -0.06 -5.70
N SER A 147 2.04 0.67 -6.75
CA SER A 147 3.04 1.73 -6.66
C SER A 147 2.79 2.82 -7.70
N GLY A 148 2.84 4.07 -7.27
CA GLY A 148 2.87 5.22 -8.18
C GLY A 148 4.23 5.44 -8.85
N THR A 149 5.30 4.76 -8.39
CA THR A 149 6.66 4.91 -8.90
C THR A 149 7.37 3.56 -9.06
N PRO A 150 6.91 2.71 -10.00
CA PRO A 150 7.34 1.31 -10.09
C PRO A 150 8.73 1.12 -10.73
N PHE A 151 9.41 2.19 -11.15
CA PHE A 151 10.62 2.12 -11.99
C PHE A 151 11.74 1.29 -11.39
N ARG A 152 11.91 1.31 -10.06
CA ARG A 152 12.96 0.51 -9.39
C ARG A 152 12.63 -0.98 -9.39
N ALA A 153 11.39 -1.33 -9.07
CA ALA A 153 10.92 -2.72 -9.08
C ALA A 153 11.01 -3.33 -10.48
N ILE A 154 10.66 -2.56 -11.52
CA ILE A 154 10.78 -2.97 -12.91
C ILE A 154 12.27 -3.16 -13.29
N ASN A 155 13.12 -2.20 -12.97
CA ASN A 155 14.54 -2.24 -13.33
C ASN A 155 15.35 -3.31 -12.57
N SER A 156 14.89 -3.71 -11.40
CA SER A 156 15.55 -4.77 -10.61
C SER A 156 15.30 -6.18 -11.14
N GLY A 157 14.34 -6.33 -12.06
CA GLY A 157 13.91 -7.66 -12.57
C GLY A 157 13.11 -8.48 -11.55
N GLU A 158 12.57 -7.83 -10.51
CA GLU A 158 11.72 -8.48 -9.50
C GLU A 158 10.40 -8.97 -10.12
N PHE A 159 9.90 -8.24 -11.10
CA PHE A 159 8.68 -8.59 -11.85
C PHE A 159 8.98 -8.76 -13.33
N ILE A 160 8.38 -9.76 -13.96
CA ILE A 160 8.39 -9.91 -15.41
C ILE A 160 7.31 -9.03 -16.03
N GLU A 161 7.50 -8.61 -17.29
CA GLU A 161 6.61 -7.66 -17.97
C GLU A 161 5.15 -8.11 -17.98
N GLU A 162 4.90 -9.41 -18.12
CA GLU A 162 3.57 -10.01 -18.16
C GLU A 162 2.83 -9.94 -16.82
N GLN A 163 3.54 -9.67 -15.73
CA GLN A 163 2.97 -9.50 -14.38
C GLN A 163 2.68 -8.04 -14.05
N ILE A 164 3.06 -7.10 -14.93
CA ILE A 164 2.96 -5.66 -14.67
C ILE A 164 1.79 -5.08 -15.43
N PHE A 165 0.81 -4.53 -14.70
CA PHE A 165 -0.19 -3.63 -15.26
C PHE A 165 0.26 -2.18 -15.04
N ASN A 166 0.47 -1.45 -16.13
CA ASN A 166 0.87 -0.05 -16.08
C ASN A 166 -0.24 0.82 -16.66
N TRP A 167 -0.66 1.83 -15.88
CA TRP A 167 -1.64 2.83 -16.28
C TRP A 167 -1.08 4.21 -16.01
N THR A 168 -0.73 4.92 -17.07
CA THR A 168 -0.08 6.22 -16.98
C THR A 168 -1.09 7.36 -17.08
N TYR A 169 -0.67 8.58 -16.73
CA TYR A 169 -1.44 9.78 -16.97
C TYR A 169 -1.83 9.94 -18.46
N SER A 170 -0.94 9.57 -19.38
CA SER A 170 -1.24 9.62 -20.82
C SER A 170 -2.34 8.64 -21.23
N ASP A 171 -2.35 7.43 -20.63
CA ASP A 171 -3.39 6.44 -20.86
C ASP A 171 -4.74 6.93 -20.35
N GLU A 172 -4.75 7.54 -19.15
CA GLU A 172 -5.93 8.15 -18.53
C GLU A 172 -6.51 9.28 -19.40
N GLN A 173 -5.68 10.22 -19.87
CA GLN A 173 -6.14 11.30 -20.73
C GLN A 173 -6.61 10.77 -22.09
N SER A 174 -5.95 9.77 -22.63
CA SER A 174 -6.35 9.09 -23.85
C SER A 174 -7.72 8.40 -23.70
N ALA A 175 -7.92 7.69 -22.58
CA ALA A 175 -9.21 7.08 -22.26
C ALA A 175 -10.32 8.13 -22.12
N LYS A 176 -10.04 9.27 -21.46
CA LYS A 176 -10.96 10.38 -21.32
C LYS A 176 -11.39 10.97 -22.67
N GLU A 177 -10.43 11.21 -23.57
CA GLU A 177 -10.66 11.82 -24.88
C GLU A 177 -11.36 10.87 -25.87
N ASN A 178 -11.06 9.58 -25.80
CA ASN A 178 -11.57 8.57 -26.72
C ASN A 178 -12.84 7.87 -26.23
N TRP A 179 -13.40 8.24 -25.08
CA TRP A 179 -14.62 7.62 -24.55
C TRP A 179 -15.80 7.82 -25.47
N LYS A 180 -16.53 6.75 -25.78
CA LYS A 180 -17.68 6.79 -26.71
C LYS A 180 -19.03 6.58 -26.03
N GLY A 181 -19.07 6.31 -24.73
CA GLY A 181 -20.28 6.14 -23.94
C GLY A 181 -20.89 7.48 -23.51
N SER A 182 -22.14 7.45 -23.02
CA SER A 182 -22.82 8.63 -22.47
C SER A 182 -22.16 9.13 -21.18
N ASP A 183 -21.74 8.20 -20.33
CA ASP A 183 -21.19 8.50 -19.00
C ASP A 183 -19.68 8.16 -19.00
N ASN A 184 -18.88 9.20 -19.17
CA ASN A 184 -17.42 9.06 -19.18
C ASN A 184 -16.87 9.00 -17.74
N PRO A 185 -16.42 7.84 -17.25
CA PRO A 185 -15.90 7.70 -15.89
C PRO A 185 -14.62 8.50 -15.64
N TYR A 186 -13.89 8.86 -16.72
CA TYR A 186 -12.65 9.65 -16.64
C TYR A 186 -12.89 11.16 -16.70
N LEU A 187 -14.14 11.61 -16.85
CA LEU A 187 -14.43 13.04 -17.08
C LEU A 187 -13.95 13.94 -15.94
N ALA A 188 -14.06 13.46 -14.71
CA ALA A 188 -13.68 14.19 -13.51
C ALA A 188 -12.16 14.29 -13.30
N LEU A 189 -11.37 13.48 -14.02
CA LEU A 189 -9.92 13.47 -13.84
C LEU A 189 -9.28 14.79 -14.35
N PRO A 190 -8.46 15.47 -13.53
CA PRO A 190 -7.91 16.77 -13.90
C PRO A 190 -6.86 16.65 -15.00
N ARG A 191 -6.78 17.68 -15.83
CA ARG A 191 -5.67 17.80 -16.77
C ARG A 191 -4.44 18.38 -16.06
N MET A 192 -3.33 17.68 -16.13
CA MET A 192 -2.06 18.19 -15.62
C MET A 192 -1.53 19.26 -16.56
N VAL A 193 -1.16 20.42 -16.02
CA VAL A 193 -0.45 21.48 -16.73
C VAL A 193 0.90 21.65 -16.07
N MET A 194 1.96 21.28 -16.76
CA MET A 194 3.32 21.47 -16.27
C MET A 194 3.86 22.78 -16.84
N LEU A 195 4.16 23.72 -15.94
CA LEU A 195 4.82 24.98 -16.27
C LEU A 195 6.28 24.86 -15.87
N THR A 196 7.18 24.96 -16.84
CA THR A 196 8.62 25.01 -16.58
C THR A 196 9.10 26.46 -16.64
N TYR A 197 9.85 26.87 -15.63
CA TYR A 197 10.47 28.18 -15.55
C TYR A 197 11.98 28.03 -15.62
N LYS A 198 12.63 28.73 -16.58
CA LYS A 198 14.09 28.78 -16.64
C LYS A 198 14.58 29.80 -15.62
N MET A 199 15.26 29.34 -14.59
CA MET A 199 15.85 30.23 -13.59
C MET A 199 16.85 31.17 -14.23
N PRO A 200 16.77 32.50 -14.00
CA PRO A 200 17.76 33.47 -14.45
C PRO A 200 19.17 33.10 -13.97
N GLU A 201 20.19 33.43 -14.78
CA GLU A 201 21.57 33.07 -14.44
C GLU A 201 22.05 33.66 -13.13
N ASP A 202 21.58 34.87 -12.80
CA ASP A 202 21.93 35.59 -11.57
C ASP A 202 21.50 34.84 -10.29
N ILE A 203 20.44 34.02 -10.36
CA ILE A 203 19.96 33.20 -9.22
C ILE A 203 20.70 31.87 -9.17
N ARG A 204 21.19 31.36 -10.32
CA ARG A 204 21.97 30.11 -10.35
C ARG A 204 23.33 30.20 -9.67
N GLN A 205 23.88 31.40 -9.51
CA GLN A 205 25.18 31.61 -8.88
C GLN A 205 25.12 31.71 -7.34
N VAL A 206 23.93 31.74 -6.76
CA VAL A 206 23.69 31.93 -5.30
C VAL A 206 23.16 30.64 -4.63
N ALA A 207 22.80 29.62 -5.38
CA ALA A 207 22.36 28.30 -4.92
C ALA A 207 23.47 27.27 -5.19
#